data_00a0f978708f681afc4b53ea005bffcf
#
_entry.id   00a0f978708f681afc4b53ea005bffcf
#
_cell.length_a   1.000
_cell.length_b   1.000
_cell.length_c   1.000
_cell.angle_alpha   90.00
_cell.angle_beta   90.00
_cell.angle_gamma   90.00
#
_symmetry.space_group_name_H-M   'P 1'
#
loop_
_entity.id
_entity.type
_entity.pdbx_description
1 polymer ?
#
loop_
_entity_poly.entity_id
_entity_poly.type
_entity_poly.pdbx_seq_one_letter_code
_entity_poly.pdbx_strand_id
1 'polypeptide(L)'
;MRKTILIALALLIALPTFAQVRTPRPSPNATLTQSVGLTDITIKYSRPGKKGRTILGGLVPYDQVWRTGANEATTISFSDDVTINGQKLAKGTYALFTIPGRETWQVVFNKQGEQWGAFNYDAAQDALKITVKPETSPFFEWMSFDVDEMTTDSAKIELQWDNWSVPFTVETGSTAKALTNLKNAMKPSWQLPYQAATVGFDNTGVATDQEISDWLDQSLRVNENIANLWLKARFLKRLGKNAEAKAAAEKAIAAARPDQKDFANEVKRLSADW
;
A
#
# COMPACT_ATOMS: atom_id res chain seq x y z
N MET A 1 -17.65 -51.33 -61.75
CA MET A 1 -17.29 -50.12 -61.00
C MET A 1 -17.17 -50.50 -59.55
N ARG A 2 -15.97 -50.70 -59.07
CA ARG A 2 -15.69 -51.07 -57.67
C ARG A 2 -15.47 -49.79 -56.87
N LYS A 3 -16.32 -49.52 -55.87
CA LYS A 3 -16.14 -48.43 -54.92
C LYS A 3 -15.23 -48.89 -53.82
N THR A 4 -14.04 -48.35 -53.80
CA THR A 4 -13.03 -48.57 -52.72
C THR A 4 -13.39 -47.60 -51.58
N ILE A 5 -13.83 -48.14 -50.43
CA ILE A 5 -14.05 -47.37 -49.20
C ILE A 5 -12.72 -47.32 -48.46
N LEU A 6 -12.11 -46.13 -48.40
CA LEU A 6 -10.93 -45.82 -47.56
C LEU A 6 -11.45 -45.54 -46.13
N ILE A 7 -11.20 -46.50 -45.22
CA ILE A 7 -11.40 -46.30 -43.76
C ILE A 7 -10.12 -45.65 -43.25
N ALA A 8 -10.16 -44.35 -42.98
CA ALA A 8 -9.11 -43.62 -42.27
C ALA A 8 -9.19 -43.99 -40.76
N LEU A 9 -8.31 -44.84 -40.31
CA LEU A 9 -8.12 -45.17 -38.89
C LEU A 9 -7.43 -43.99 -38.20
N ALA A 10 -8.19 -43.11 -37.57
CA ALA A 10 -7.63 -42.04 -36.73
C ALA A 10 -7.06 -42.66 -35.46
N LEU A 11 -5.75 -42.79 -35.40
CA LEU A 11 -5.01 -43.22 -34.20
C LEU A 11 -5.06 -42.05 -33.21
N LEU A 12 -6.01 -42.08 -32.26
CA LEU A 12 -6.00 -41.18 -31.11
C LEU A 12 -4.77 -41.53 -30.23
N ILE A 13 -3.68 -40.80 -30.38
CA ILE A 13 -2.55 -40.85 -29.44
C ILE A 13 -3.05 -40.18 -28.15
N ALA A 14 -3.52 -40.97 -27.20
CA ALA A 14 -3.78 -40.53 -25.83
C ALA A 14 -2.42 -40.23 -25.17
N LEU A 15 -2.02 -38.96 -25.21
CA LEU A 15 -0.86 -38.53 -24.41
C LEU A 15 -1.25 -38.72 -22.93
N PRO A 16 -0.41 -39.43 -22.12
CA PRO A 16 -0.67 -39.55 -20.71
C PRO A 16 -0.58 -38.16 -20.09
N THR A 17 -1.71 -37.59 -19.72
CA THR A 17 -1.75 -36.44 -18.82
C THR A 17 -1.27 -36.95 -17.46
N PHE A 18 0.02 -36.72 -17.16
CA PHE A 18 0.50 -36.89 -15.80
C PHE A 18 -0.23 -35.91 -14.90
N ALA A 19 -1.29 -36.40 -14.26
CA ALA A 19 -1.93 -35.64 -13.20
C ALA A 19 -0.85 -35.36 -12.13
N GLN A 20 -0.47 -34.10 -12.01
CA GLN A 20 0.52 -33.68 -11.03
C GLN A 20 -0.05 -33.95 -9.63
N VAL A 21 0.38 -35.00 -8.97
CA VAL A 21 -0.07 -35.35 -7.62
C VAL A 21 0.38 -34.24 -6.67
N ARG A 22 -0.58 -33.47 -6.14
CA ARG A 22 -0.29 -32.44 -5.15
C ARG A 22 -0.11 -33.10 -3.78
N THR A 23 1.07 -32.96 -3.22
CA THR A 23 1.35 -33.36 -1.82
C THR A 23 1.43 -32.12 -0.92
N PRO A 24 1.05 -32.23 0.36
CA PRO A 24 1.23 -31.13 1.32
C PRO A 24 2.69 -30.71 1.42
N ARG A 25 2.97 -29.41 1.31
CA ARG A 25 4.32 -28.88 1.50
C ARG A 25 4.62 -28.75 2.99
N PRO A 26 5.81 -29.18 3.47
CA PRO A 26 6.22 -29.00 4.87
C PRO A 26 6.27 -27.54 5.33
N SER A 27 6.47 -26.61 4.38
CA SER A 27 6.38 -25.16 4.55
C SER A 27 5.30 -24.65 3.59
N PRO A 28 4.05 -24.45 4.07
CA PRO A 28 2.95 -24.05 3.20
C PRO A 28 3.17 -22.64 2.65
N ASN A 29 2.65 -22.41 1.45
CA ASN A 29 2.67 -21.08 0.83
C ASN A 29 1.65 -20.18 1.52
N ALA A 30 1.99 -18.90 1.61
CA ALA A 30 1.12 -17.83 2.05
C ALA A 30 1.23 -16.63 1.11
N THR A 31 0.16 -15.87 1.04
CA THR A 31 0.13 -14.57 0.38
C THR A 31 -0.53 -13.60 1.32
N LEU A 32 0.14 -12.48 1.57
CA LEU A 32 -0.40 -11.32 2.26
C LEU A 32 -0.55 -10.22 1.23
N THR A 33 -1.73 -9.61 1.16
CA THR A 33 -1.97 -8.43 0.32
C THR A 33 -2.59 -7.36 1.20
N GLN A 34 -2.02 -6.17 1.18
CA GLN A 34 -2.49 -5.02 1.92
C GLN A 34 -2.45 -3.77 1.04
N SER A 35 -3.57 -3.05 0.97
CA SER A 35 -3.60 -1.72 0.38
C SER A 35 -3.23 -0.68 1.44
N VAL A 36 -2.26 0.18 1.12
CA VAL A 36 -1.82 1.32 1.94
C VAL A 36 -2.06 2.57 1.12
N GLY A 37 -3.11 3.30 1.45
CA GLY A 37 -3.60 4.40 0.63
C GLY A 37 -3.97 3.92 -0.78
N LEU A 38 -3.25 4.38 -1.80
CA LEU A 38 -3.46 4.03 -3.21
C LEU A 38 -2.54 2.91 -3.72
N THR A 39 -1.68 2.37 -2.86
CA THR A 39 -0.64 1.40 -3.24
C THR A 39 -0.97 0.02 -2.67
N ASP A 40 -1.02 -0.99 -3.53
CA ASP A 40 -1.15 -2.38 -3.11
C ASP A 40 0.24 -2.99 -2.89
N ILE A 41 0.41 -3.63 -1.74
CA ILE A 41 1.60 -4.37 -1.35
C ILE A 41 1.23 -5.84 -1.29
N THR A 42 1.93 -6.70 -2.03
CA THR A 42 1.69 -8.15 -2.02
C THR A 42 2.98 -8.89 -1.68
N ILE A 43 2.95 -9.72 -0.63
CA ILE A 43 4.06 -10.57 -0.20
C ILE A 43 3.66 -12.02 -0.42
N LYS A 44 4.43 -12.76 -1.25
CA LYS A 44 4.26 -14.20 -1.46
C LYS A 44 5.45 -14.94 -0.87
N TYR A 45 5.20 -15.91 -0.01
CA TYR A 45 6.26 -16.60 0.71
C TYR A 45 5.85 -18.01 1.14
N SER A 46 6.82 -18.84 1.49
CA SER A 46 6.58 -20.14 2.13
C SER A 46 6.92 -20.04 3.61
N ARG A 47 6.01 -20.54 4.47
CA ARG A 47 6.07 -20.45 5.93
C ARG A 47 6.75 -21.68 6.56
N PRO A 48 8.04 -21.64 6.93
CA PRO A 48 8.64 -22.69 7.73
C PRO A 48 8.18 -22.62 9.19
N GLY A 49 7.90 -23.77 9.81
CA GLY A 49 7.72 -23.88 11.26
C GLY A 49 9.06 -24.04 11.97
N LYS A 50 9.19 -23.54 13.19
CA LYS A 50 10.40 -23.69 14.04
C LYS A 50 10.66 -25.17 14.38
N LYS A 51 9.64 -25.90 14.79
CA LYS A 51 9.67 -27.35 15.11
C LYS A 51 10.85 -27.70 16.05
N GLY A 52 11.02 -26.92 17.11
CA GLY A 52 12.07 -27.12 18.11
C GLY A 52 13.50 -26.83 17.66
N ARG A 53 13.71 -26.32 16.45
CA ARG A 53 15.06 -26.03 15.92
C ARG A 53 15.56 -24.65 16.38
N THR A 54 16.89 -24.52 16.46
CA THR A 54 17.52 -23.20 16.56
C THR A 54 17.42 -22.53 15.20
N ILE A 55 16.79 -21.36 15.14
CA ILE A 55 16.58 -20.63 13.88
C ILE A 55 17.83 -19.83 13.53
N LEU A 56 18.11 -18.74 14.24
CA LEU A 56 19.26 -17.89 13.99
C LEU A 56 20.57 -18.55 14.45
N GLY A 57 21.56 -18.57 13.57
CA GLY A 57 22.84 -19.26 13.80
C GLY A 57 22.76 -20.79 13.63
N GLY A 58 21.56 -21.32 13.39
CA GLY A 58 21.31 -22.74 13.10
C GLY A 58 20.77 -22.92 11.70
N LEU A 59 19.42 -22.97 11.58
CA LEU A 59 18.74 -23.14 10.29
C LEU A 59 18.99 -21.95 9.34
N VAL A 60 19.09 -20.76 9.87
CA VAL A 60 19.40 -19.51 9.17
C VAL A 60 20.73 -18.98 9.72
N PRO A 61 21.83 -19.21 8.97
CA PRO A 61 23.17 -18.77 9.39
C PRO A 61 23.26 -17.23 9.45
N TYR A 62 24.06 -16.72 10.35
CA TYR A 62 24.42 -15.30 10.36
C TYR A 62 25.30 -14.93 9.18
N ASP A 63 25.20 -13.67 8.74
CA ASP A 63 26.01 -13.06 7.69
C ASP A 63 25.92 -13.75 6.32
N GLN A 64 24.86 -14.54 6.10
CA GLN A 64 24.59 -15.21 4.84
C GLN A 64 23.22 -14.76 4.27
N VAL A 65 23.15 -14.71 2.94
CA VAL A 65 21.90 -14.38 2.23
C VAL A 65 20.87 -15.49 2.45
N TRP A 66 19.74 -15.11 2.99
CA TRP A 66 18.60 -15.99 3.21
C TRP A 66 17.42 -15.54 2.34
N ARG A 67 16.74 -16.49 1.69
CA ARG A 67 15.55 -16.27 0.85
C ARG A 67 14.31 -15.78 1.61
N THR A 68 14.45 -15.46 2.91
CA THR A 68 13.41 -14.94 3.80
C THR A 68 12.16 -15.83 3.84
N GLY A 69 12.40 -17.15 4.00
CA GLY A 69 11.35 -18.18 3.98
C GLY A 69 11.91 -19.55 3.65
N ALA A 70 11.09 -20.36 2.96
CA ALA A 70 11.42 -21.69 2.51
C ALA A 70 11.04 -21.88 1.03
N ASN A 71 11.54 -22.93 0.40
CA ASN A 71 11.28 -23.27 -1.01
C ASN A 71 11.72 -22.16 -1.96
N GLU A 72 10.79 -21.57 -2.71
CA GLU A 72 11.00 -20.41 -3.57
C GLU A 72 11.41 -19.19 -2.72
N ALA A 73 12.15 -18.26 -3.29
CA ALA A 73 12.44 -16.98 -2.63
C ALA A 73 11.15 -16.21 -2.37
N THR A 74 11.06 -15.57 -1.21
CA THR A 74 9.97 -14.65 -0.91
C THR A 74 9.97 -13.52 -1.93
N THR A 75 8.81 -13.12 -2.40
CA THR A 75 8.65 -11.95 -3.26
C THR A 75 7.79 -10.89 -2.59
N ILE A 76 8.13 -9.63 -2.84
CA ILE A 76 7.32 -8.47 -2.47
C ILE A 76 7.05 -7.62 -3.72
N SER A 77 5.79 -7.23 -3.90
CA SER A 77 5.35 -6.44 -5.05
C SER A 77 4.71 -5.15 -4.58
N PHE A 78 4.98 -4.07 -5.30
CA PHE A 78 4.37 -2.76 -5.08
C PHE A 78 3.69 -2.30 -6.37
N SER A 79 2.42 -1.87 -6.30
CA SER A 79 1.68 -1.36 -7.46
C SER A 79 2.14 0.02 -7.91
N ASP A 80 2.82 0.75 -7.03
CA ASP A 80 3.34 2.10 -7.22
C ASP A 80 4.76 2.24 -6.69
N ASP A 81 5.46 3.33 -7.09
CA ASP A 81 6.73 3.72 -6.49
C ASP A 81 6.53 3.99 -4.99
N VAL A 82 7.46 3.49 -4.19
CA VAL A 82 7.42 3.59 -2.72
C VAL A 82 8.75 4.10 -2.17
N THR A 83 8.75 4.43 -0.89
CA THR A 83 9.97 4.72 -0.13
C THR A 83 10.07 3.68 0.99
N ILE A 84 11.22 3.04 1.13
CA ILE A 84 11.47 2.02 2.16
C ILE A 84 12.51 2.58 3.14
N ASN A 85 12.12 2.82 4.38
CA ASN A 85 12.98 3.46 5.39
C ASN A 85 13.68 4.72 4.83
N GLY A 86 12.95 5.61 4.15
CA GLY A 86 13.47 6.84 3.55
C GLY A 86 14.20 6.67 2.21
N GLN A 87 14.32 5.46 1.65
CA GLN A 87 15.01 5.19 0.39
C GLN A 87 14.03 4.80 -0.72
N LYS A 88 14.11 5.43 -1.88
CA LYS A 88 13.21 5.23 -3.01
C LYS A 88 13.36 3.83 -3.62
N LEU A 89 12.23 3.21 -3.92
CA LEU A 89 12.14 1.96 -4.66
C LEU A 89 11.03 2.08 -5.70
N ALA A 90 11.33 1.78 -6.96
CA ALA A 90 10.35 1.80 -8.04
C ALA A 90 9.27 0.72 -7.83
N LYS A 91 8.10 0.93 -8.41
CA LYS A 91 7.06 -0.10 -8.48
C LYS A 91 7.58 -1.35 -9.19
N GLY A 92 7.09 -2.50 -8.78
CA GLY A 92 7.50 -3.78 -9.38
C GLY A 92 7.46 -4.93 -8.40
N THR A 93 7.96 -6.07 -8.82
CA THR A 93 8.12 -7.28 -8.01
C THR A 93 9.59 -7.57 -7.78
N TYR A 94 9.95 -7.79 -6.53
CA TYR A 94 11.31 -8.04 -6.08
C TYR A 94 11.38 -9.34 -5.29
N ALA A 95 12.45 -10.11 -5.48
CA ALA A 95 12.79 -11.12 -4.47
C ALA A 95 13.24 -10.40 -3.19
N LEU A 96 12.69 -10.84 -2.08
CA LEU A 96 13.01 -10.31 -0.75
C LEU A 96 14.00 -11.25 -0.06
N PHE A 97 15.26 -10.82 0.00
CA PHE A 97 16.28 -11.51 0.77
C PHE A 97 16.57 -10.77 2.07
N THR A 98 17.04 -11.52 3.05
CA THR A 98 17.61 -10.92 4.26
C THR A 98 19.00 -11.51 4.52
N ILE A 99 19.84 -10.71 5.17
CA ILE A 99 21.16 -11.14 5.66
C ILE A 99 21.14 -10.86 7.17
N PRO A 100 20.85 -11.89 7.98
CA PRO A 100 20.80 -11.75 9.43
C PRO A 100 22.16 -11.47 10.02
N GLY A 101 22.35 -10.34 10.66
CA GLY A 101 23.50 -10.09 11.53
C GLY A 101 23.09 -10.25 13.01
N ARG A 102 24.05 -10.18 13.92
CA ARG A 102 23.79 -10.32 15.36
C ARG A 102 23.08 -9.08 15.95
N GLU A 103 23.42 -7.89 15.47
CA GLU A 103 22.88 -6.62 15.95
C GLU A 103 21.93 -5.96 14.94
N THR A 104 22.26 -6.08 13.66
CA THR A 104 21.49 -5.49 12.56
C THR A 104 21.34 -6.49 11.43
N TRP A 105 20.25 -6.37 10.69
CA TRP A 105 19.99 -7.15 9.51
C TRP A 105 20.00 -6.28 8.25
N GLN A 106 20.34 -6.87 7.12
CA GLN A 106 20.09 -6.25 5.82
C GLN A 106 18.83 -6.86 5.23
N VAL A 107 17.92 -6.00 4.75
CA VAL A 107 16.77 -6.38 3.93
C VAL A 107 17.07 -5.93 2.52
N VAL A 108 17.00 -6.88 1.57
CA VAL A 108 17.43 -6.70 0.19
C VAL A 108 16.25 -6.92 -0.75
N PHE A 109 16.02 -5.94 -1.61
CA PHE A 109 15.02 -5.97 -2.68
C PHE A 109 15.75 -6.23 -4.00
N ASN A 110 15.71 -7.46 -4.49
CA ASN A 110 16.46 -7.89 -5.68
C ASN A 110 15.52 -7.99 -6.89
N LYS A 111 15.96 -7.49 -8.04
CA LYS A 111 15.18 -7.47 -9.29
C LYS A 111 14.86 -8.85 -9.86
N GLN A 112 15.60 -9.86 -9.47
CA GLN A 112 15.38 -11.25 -9.88
C GLN A 112 14.30 -11.90 -9.02
N GLY A 113 13.01 -11.54 -9.29
CA GLY A 113 11.85 -11.89 -8.46
C GLY A 113 11.57 -13.39 -8.37
N GLU A 114 11.82 -14.16 -9.42
CA GLU A 114 11.49 -15.59 -9.47
C GLU A 114 12.74 -16.44 -9.43
N GLN A 115 13.05 -17.02 -8.27
CA GLN A 115 14.16 -17.96 -8.13
C GLN A 115 13.92 -18.97 -6.99
N TRP A 116 14.54 -20.14 -7.10
CA TRP A 116 14.51 -21.15 -6.06
C TRP A 116 15.59 -20.90 -5.02
N GLY A 117 15.20 -20.72 -3.77
CA GLY A 117 16.17 -20.48 -2.70
C GLY A 117 16.90 -19.14 -2.83
N ALA A 118 18.17 -19.12 -2.46
CA ALA A 118 19.10 -18.01 -2.64
C ALA A 118 20.32 -18.42 -3.47
N PHE A 119 20.24 -19.54 -4.20
CA PHE A 119 21.39 -20.13 -4.90
C PHE A 119 21.88 -19.28 -6.08
N ASN A 120 20.97 -18.53 -6.70
CA ASN A 120 21.25 -17.65 -7.84
C ASN A 120 21.21 -16.17 -7.45
N TYR A 121 21.36 -15.87 -6.15
CA TYR A 121 21.42 -14.47 -5.70
C TYR A 121 22.61 -13.76 -6.34
N ASP A 122 22.34 -12.65 -6.99
CA ASP A 122 23.32 -11.74 -7.57
C ASP A 122 23.12 -10.34 -6.98
N ALA A 123 24.12 -9.86 -6.23
CA ALA A 123 24.10 -8.54 -5.63
C ALA A 123 24.07 -7.40 -6.65
N ALA A 124 24.48 -7.63 -7.90
CA ALA A 124 24.38 -6.65 -8.98
C ALA A 124 22.92 -6.37 -9.40
N GLN A 125 22.00 -7.26 -9.03
CA GLN A 125 20.57 -7.12 -9.26
C GLN A 125 19.83 -6.48 -8.07
N ASP A 126 20.52 -6.07 -7.00
CA ASP A 126 19.89 -5.40 -5.88
C ASP A 126 19.39 -4.02 -6.32
N ALA A 127 18.05 -3.83 -6.23
CA ALA A 127 17.42 -2.54 -6.45
C ALA A 127 17.56 -1.64 -5.23
N LEU A 128 17.49 -2.25 -4.04
CA LEU A 128 17.62 -1.57 -2.76
C LEU A 128 18.11 -2.54 -1.70
N LYS A 129 18.93 -2.03 -0.79
CA LYS A 129 19.39 -2.71 0.42
C LYS A 129 19.32 -1.74 1.58
N ILE A 130 18.56 -2.10 2.61
CA ILE A 130 18.40 -1.32 3.82
C ILE A 130 18.97 -2.06 5.02
N THR A 131 19.42 -1.33 6.01
CA THR A 131 19.82 -1.90 7.31
C THR A 131 18.72 -1.64 8.33
N VAL A 132 18.32 -2.69 9.04
CA VAL A 132 17.27 -2.64 10.06
C VAL A 132 17.78 -3.31 11.34
N LYS A 133 17.20 -2.93 12.47
CA LYS A 133 17.48 -3.57 13.75
C LYS A 133 16.37 -4.58 14.05
N PRO A 134 16.68 -5.86 14.31
CA PRO A 134 15.66 -6.81 14.75
C PRO A 134 15.15 -6.43 16.14
N GLU A 135 13.91 -6.77 16.41
CA GLU A 135 13.21 -6.51 17.65
C GLU A 135 12.80 -7.82 18.33
N THR A 136 12.62 -7.79 19.65
CA THR A 136 12.03 -8.92 20.38
C THR A 136 10.52 -8.93 20.13
N SER A 137 9.97 -10.09 19.80
CA SER A 137 8.55 -10.30 19.59
C SER A 137 7.98 -11.42 20.45
N PRO A 138 6.66 -11.56 20.58
CA PRO A 138 6.04 -12.79 21.03
C PRO A 138 6.52 -13.99 20.22
N PHE A 139 6.36 -15.19 20.77
CA PHE A 139 6.75 -16.42 20.10
C PHE A 139 5.85 -16.75 18.90
N PHE A 140 6.46 -16.93 17.72
CA PHE A 140 5.82 -17.39 16.49
C PHE A 140 6.40 -18.73 16.06
N GLU A 141 5.62 -19.81 16.14
CA GLU A 141 6.03 -21.11 15.64
C GLU A 141 6.24 -21.11 14.11
N TRP A 142 5.35 -20.43 13.39
CA TRP A 142 5.39 -20.34 11.93
C TRP A 142 5.84 -18.94 11.49
N MET A 143 6.88 -18.89 10.67
CA MET A 143 7.30 -17.62 10.06
C MET A 143 6.11 -16.93 9.39
N SER A 144 5.96 -15.64 9.58
CA SER A 144 4.91 -14.83 8.97
C SER A 144 5.38 -13.42 8.64
N PHE A 145 4.67 -12.79 7.74
CA PHE A 145 4.68 -11.35 7.57
C PHE A 145 3.41 -10.77 8.15
N ASP A 146 3.53 -9.58 8.70
CA ASP A 146 2.42 -8.77 9.18
C ASP A 146 2.56 -7.33 8.70
N VAL A 147 1.43 -6.59 8.69
CA VAL A 147 1.38 -5.18 8.30
C VAL A 147 0.63 -4.41 9.38
N ASP A 148 1.32 -3.54 10.07
CA ASP A 148 0.81 -2.77 11.21
C ASP A 148 1.17 -1.28 11.09
N GLU A 149 0.78 -0.47 12.08
CA GLU A 149 1.00 0.98 12.15
C GLU A 149 0.59 1.70 10.86
N MET A 150 -0.56 1.29 10.29
CA MET A 150 -1.05 1.80 9.01
C MET A 150 -1.57 3.24 9.14
N THR A 151 -1.14 4.06 8.19
CA THR A 151 -1.68 5.40 7.92
C THR A 151 -2.17 5.48 6.47
N THR A 152 -2.64 6.65 6.04
CA THR A 152 -2.94 6.88 4.61
C THR A 152 -1.71 6.74 3.71
N ASP A 153 -0.52 7.06 4.23
CA ASP A 153 0.70 7.20 3.45
C ASP A 153 1.80 6.20 3.81
N SER A 154 1.61 5.39 4.84
CA SER A 154 2.65 4.45 5.29
C SER A 154 2.09 3.24 6.03
N ALA A 155 2.88 2.19 6.08
CA ALA A 155 2.68 1.04 6.95
C ALA A 155 4.02 0.45 7.38
N LYS A 156 4.03 -0.21 8.53
CA LYS A 156 5.15 -1.02 8.99
C LYS A 156 4.93 -2.47 8.57
N ILE A 157 5.88 -3.04 7.85
CA ILE A 157 5.91 -4.46 7.52
C ILE A 157 6.87 -5.16 8.48
N GLU A 158 6.43 -6.27 9.04
CA GLU A 158 7.21 -7.07 9.99
C GLU A 158 7.35 -8.50 9.51
N LEU A 159 8.58 -8.97 9.36
CA LEU A 159 8.89 -10.39 9.28
C LEU A 159 8.99 -10.93 10.71
N GLN A 160 8.17 -11.93 11.04
CA GLN A 160 8.07 -12.49 12.40
C GLN A 160 8.37 -13.99 12.40
N TRP A 161 9.23 -14.44 13.30
CA TRP A 161 9.49 -15.86 13.54
C TRP A 161 10.20 -16.06 14.88
N ASP A 162 9.97 -17.22 15.56
CA ASP A 162 10.52 -17.46 16.88
C ASP A 162 10.15 -16.33 17.87
N ASN A 163 11.10 -15.70 18.51
CA ASN A 163 10.93 -14.57 19.43
C ASN A 163 11.54 -13.27 18.87
N TRP A 164 11.55 -13.10 17.55
CA TRP A 164 12.08 -11.90 16.90
C TRP A 164 11.20 -11.43 15.75
N SER A 165 11.24 -10.14 15.50
CA SER A 165 10.70 -9.50 14.31
C SER A 165 11.74 -8.63 13.62
N VAL A 166 11.56 -8.43 12.33
CA VAL A 166 12.40 -7.55 11.50
C VAL A 166 11.49 -6.55 10.82
N PRO A 167 11.35 -5.34 11.40
CA PRO A 167 10.46 -4.32 10.88
C PRO A 167 11.13 -3.48 9.80
N PHE A 168 10.34 -2.99 8.84
CA PHE A 168 10.70 -1.90 7.95
C PHE A 168 9.44 -1.13 7.53
N THR A 169 9.60 0.19 7.31
CA THR A 169 8.49 1.06 6.94
C THR A 169 8.43 1.21 5.43
N VAL A 170 7.20 1.11 4.89
CA VAL A 170 6.87 1.43 3.50
C VAL A 170 6.05 2.71 3.49
N GLU A 171 6.54 3.72 2.79
CA GLU A 171 5.85 4.99 2.58
C GLU A 171 5.36 5.03 1.13
N THR A 172 4.08 5.30 0.94
CA THR A 172 3.43 5.25 -0.38
C THR A 172 3.23 6.63 -1.01
N GLY A 173 3.20 7.70 -0.20
CA GLY A 173 2.91 9.05 -0.64
C GLY A 173 1.53 9.18 -1.29
N SER A 174 0.57 8.40 -0.83
CA SER A 174 -0.77 8.25 -1.44
C SER A 174 -1.56 9.54 -1.39
N THR A 175 -1.44 10.33 -0.31
CA THR A 175 -2.11 11.63 -0.18
C THR A 175 -1.68 12.59 -1.28
N ALA A 176 -0.38 12.72 -1.56
CA ALA A 176 0.14 13.58 -2.62
C ALA A 176 -0.25 13.07 -4.02
N LYS A 177 -0.25 11.74 -4.22
CA LYS A 177 -0.72 11.09 -5.46
C LYS A 177 -2.20 11.36 -5.69
N ALA A 178 -3.05 11.20 -4.66
CA ALA A 178 -4.49 11.47 -4.73
C ALA A 178 -4.76 12.91 -5.14
N LEU A 179 -4.04 13.87 -4.55
CA LEU A 179 -4.16 15.27 -4.91
C LEU A 179 -3.76 15.54 -6.38
N THR A 180 -2.67 14.91 -6.84
CA THR A 180 -2.24 15.00 -8.24
C THR A 180 -3.29 14.44 -9.19
N ASN A 181 -3.89 13.29 -8.85
CA ASN A 181 -4.95 12.68 -9.65
C ASN A 181 -6.20 13.59 -9.72
N LEU A 182 -6.58 14.22 -8.61
CA LEU A 182 -7.68 15.19 -8.57
C LEU A 182 -7.38 16.42 -9.43
N LYS A 183 -6.17 16.99 -9.32
CA LYS A 183 -5.72 18.12 -10.18
C LYS A 183 -5.85 17.77 -11.68
N ASN A 184 -5.40 16.58 -12.07
CA ASN A 184 -5.41 16.14 -13.47
C ASN A 184 -6.81 15.81 -13.98
N ALA A 185 -7.73 15.41 -13.11
CA ALA A 185 -9.08 15.00 -13.46
C ALA A 185 -10.11 16.14 -13.41
N MET A 186 -9.71 17.37 -13.06
CA MET A 186 -10.63 18.50 -12.92
C MET A 186 -11.38 18.77 -14.24
N LYS A 187 -12.69 18.47 -14.23
CA LYS A 187 -13.67 18.81 -15.26
C LYS A 187 -14.59 19.90 -14.71
N PRO A 188 -15.49 20.52 -15.51
CA PRO A 188 -16.51 21.46 -15.03
C PRO A 188 -17.52 20.77 -14.08
N SER A 189 -17.14 20.54 -12.86
CA SER A 189 -17.87 19.88 -11.80
C SER A 189 -17.44 20.51 -10.48
N TRP A 190 -18.39 20.75 -9.57
CA TRP A 190 -18.07 21.29 -8.26
C TRP A 190 -17.38 20.29 -7.34
N GLN A 191 -17.60 18.98 -7.56
CA GLN A 191 -17.13 17.91 -6.64
C GLN A 191 -15.61 17.77 -6.65
N LEU A 192 -14.99 17.71 -7.82
CA LEU A 192 -13.53 17.47 -7.91
C LEU A 192 -12.70 18.63 -7.32
N PRO A 193 -12.97 19.91 -7.64
CA PRO A 193 -12.30 21.03 -6.97
C PRO A 193 -12.56 21.05 -5.46
N TYR A 194 -13.77 20.70 -5.00
CA TYR A 194 -14.08 20.58 -3.59
C TYR A 194 -13.25 19.48 -2.91
N GLN A 195 -13.14 18.30 -3.53
CA GLN A 195 -12.30 17.20 -3.01
C GLN A 195 -10.81 17.58 -2.95
N ALA A 196 -10.31 18.26 -3.98
CA ALA A 196 -8.93 18.76 -3.99
C ALA A 196 -8.67 19.74 -2.85
N ALA A 197 -9.60 20.69 -2.66
CA ALA A 197 -9.54 21.67 -1.57
C ALA A 197 -9.60 20.99 -0.19
N THR A 198 -10.43 19.94 -0.04
CA THR A 198 -10.53 19.16 1.21
C THR A 198 -9.22 18.45 1.52
N VAL A 199 -8.64 17.76 0.53
CA VAL A 199 -7.35 17.08 0.70
C VAL A 199 -6.24 18.07 1.09
N GLY A 200 -6.17 19.22 0.41
CA GLY A 200 -5.19 20.25 0.72
C GLY A 200 -5.40 20.91 2.08
N PHE A 201 -6.67 21.12 2.49
CA PHE A 201 -7.01 21.70 3.79
C PHE A 201 -6.71 20.76 4.95
N ASP A 202 -7.05 19.48 4.82
CA ASP A 202 -6.92 18.50 5.91
C ASP A 202 -5.47 17.98 6.06
N ASN A 203 -4.60 18.15 5.03
CA ASN A 203 -3.22 17.66 5.04
C ASN A 203 -2.23 18.82 4.81
N THR A 204 -1.65 19.33 5.88
CA THR A 204 -0.71 20.46 5.85
C THR A 204 0.51 20.15 4.97
N GLY A 205 0.85 21.08 4.08
CA GLY A 205 2.04 20.98 3.22
C GLY A 205 1.82 20.24 1.89
N VAL A 206 0.64 19.65 1.66
CA VAL A 206 0.30 18.96 0.39
C VAL A 206 -0.15 19.97 -0.68
N ALA A 207 -0.74 21.10 -0.27
CA ALA A 207 -1.14 22.20 -1.14
C ALA A 207 -0.87 23.54 -0.45
N THR A 208 -0.67 24.56 -1.26
CA THR A 208 -0.57 25.95 -0.79
C THR A 208 -1.96 26.51 -0.46
N ASP A 209 -2.03 27.53 0.41
CA ASP A 209 -3.29 28.22 0.69
C ASP A 209 -3.90 28.87 -0.57
N GLN A 210 -3.07 29.29 -1.53
CA GLN A 210 -3.54 29.82 -2.82
C GLN A 210 -4.24 28.73 -3.63
N GLU A 211 -3.65 27.53 -3.76
CA GLU A 211 -4.26 26.40 -4.47
C GLU A 211 -5.60 26.00 -3.85
N ILE A 212 -5.66 25.92 -2.51
CA ILE A 212 -6.88 25.60 -1.80
C ILE A 212 -7.96 26.65 -2.07
N SER A 213 -7.61 27.95 -2.03
CA SER A 213 -8.51 29.04 -2.36
C SER A 213 -9.05 28.94 -3.79
N ASP A 214 -8.18 28.71 -4.76
CA ASP A 214 -8.55 28.61 -6.18
C ASP A 214 -9.51 27.46 -6.45
N TRP A 215 -9.27 26.28 -5.83
CA TRP A 215 -10.17 25.15 -5.95
C TRP A 215 -11.52 25.39 -5.28
N LEU A 216 -11.55 26.02 -4.11
CA LEU A 216 -12.80 26.42 -3.46
C LEU A 216 -13.59 27.37 -4.35
N ASP A 217 -12.94 28.38 -4.92
CA ASP A 217 -13.59 29.33 -5.81
C ASP A 217 -14.07 28.67 -7.11
N GLN A 218 -13.31 27.71 -7.65
CA GLN A 218 -13.74 26.91 -8.81
C GLN A 218 -14.98 26.07 -8.48
N SER A 219 -15.01 25.40 -7.31
CA SER A 219 -16.15 24.61 -6.85
C SER A 219 -17.40 25.46 -6.69
N LEU A 220 -17.26 26.61 -6.02
CA LEU A 220 -18.35 27.55 -5.75
C LEU A 220 -18.92 28.17 -7.04
N ARG A 221 -18.06 28.48 -8.03
CA ARG A 221 -18.51 28.99 -9.34
C ARG A 221 -19.41 28.00 -10.10
N VAL A 222 -19.20 26.70 -9.91
CA VAL A 222 -20.01 25.66 -10.58
C VAL A 222 -21.32 25.43 -9.85
N ASN A 223 -21.28 25.30 -8.53
CA ASN A 223 -22.47 25.09 -7.70
C ASN A 223 -22.18 25.38 -6.23
N GLU A 224 -22.75 26.45 -5.70
CA GLU A 224 -22.73 26.73 -4.26
C GLU A 224 -23.61 25.74 -3.49
N ASN A 225 -23.08 25.11 -2.48
CA ASN A 225 -23.79 24.20 -1.59
C ASN A 225 -23.17 24.21 -0.19
N ILE A 226 -23.88 23.60 0.78
CA ILE A 226 -23.44 23.61 2.18
C ILE A 226 -22.03 23.06 2.37
N ALA A 227 -21.60 22.04 1.61
CA ALA A 227 -20.31 21.40 1.81
C ALA A 227 -19.13 22.30 1.41
N ASN A 228 -19.18 22.90 0.19
CA ASN A 228 -18.09 23.76 -0.28
C ASN A 228 -18.08 25.13 0.41
N LEU A 229 -19.23 25.67 0.76
CA LEU A 229 -19.34 26.90 1.57
C LEU A 229 -18.82 26.70 2.99
N TRP A 230 -19.12 25.55 3.63
CA TRP A 230 -18.58 25.22 4.94
C TRP A 230 -17.06 25.01 4.91
N LEU A 231 -16.52 24.34 3.90
CA LEU A 231 -15.09 24.22 3.76
C LEU A 231 -14.41 25.57 3.54
N LYS A 232 -15.03 26.47 2.75
CA LYS A 232 -14.57 27.85 2.57
C LYS A 232 -14.55 28.61 3.91
N ALA A 233 -15.58 28.46 4.72
CA ALA A 233 -15.66 29.08 6.04
C ALA A 233 -14.52 28.61 6.96
N ARG A 234 -14.28 27.30 7.04
CA ARG A 234 -13.19 26.71 7.84
C ARG A 234 -11.81 27.18 7.34
N PHE A 235 -11.63 27.25 6.03
CA PHE A 235 -10.40 27.73 5.41
C PHE A 235 -10.12 29.20 5.75
N LEU A 236 -11.11 30.08 5.61
CA LEU A 236 -11.02 31.49 5.99
C LEU A 236 -10.73 31.67 7.48
N LYS A 237 -11.33 30.84 8.33
CA LYS A 237 -11.06 30.82 9.78
C LYS A 237 -9.61 30.48 10.07
N ARG A 238 -9.05 29.46 9.39
CA ARG A 238 -7.63 29.08 9.50
C ARG A 238 -6.70 30.23 9.12
N LEU A 239 -7.10 31.05 8.12
CA LEU A 239 -6.34 32.24 7.69
C LEU A 239 -6.53 33.46 8.60
N GLY A 240 -7.30 33.36 9.69
CA GLY A 240 -7.57 34.47 10.60
C GLY A 240 -8.60 35.47 10.07
N LYS A 241 -9.25 35.21 8.93
CA LYS A 241 -10.27 36.07 8.30
C LYS A 241 -11.66 35.83 8.92
N ASN A 242 -11.78 36.12 10.20
CA ASN A 242 -12.97 35.75 11.00
C ASN A 242 -14.29 36.29 10.45
N ALA A 243 -14.36 37.55 10.01
CA ALA A 243 -15.60 38.14 9.45
C ALA A 243 -16.05 37.45 8.16
N GLU A 244 -15.10 37.16 7.25
CA GLU A 244 -15.37 36.44 6.01
C GLU A 244 -15.75 34.96 6.30
N ALA A 245 -15.10 34.33 7.27
CA ALA A 245 -15.39 32.96 7.70
C ALA A 245 -16.85 32.86 8.23
N LYS A 246 -17.27 33.81 9.07
CA LYS A 246 -18.63 33.85 9.60
C LYS A 246 -19.65 34.02 8.48
N ALA A 247 -19.44 34.96 7.56
CA ALA A 247 -20.31 35.16 6.42
C ALA A 247 -20.43 33.92 5.51
N ALA A 248 -19.32 33.20 5.30
CA ALA A 248 -19.32 31.94 4.53
C ALA A 248 -20.08 30.81 5.28
N ALA A 249 -19.98 30.73 6.62
CA ALA A 249 -20.74 29.77 7.43
C ALA A 249 -22.23 30.04 7.37
N GLU A 250 -22.65 31.31 7.46
CA GLU A 250 -24.05 31.72 7.33
C GLU A 250 -24.64 31.37 5.96
N LYS A 251 -23.84 31.57 4.87
CA LYS A 251 -24.23 31.14 3.51
C LYS A 251 -24.34 29.61 3.42
N ALA A 252 -23.44 28.86 4.07
CA ALA A 252 -23.51 27.41 4.11
C ALA A 252 -24.81 26.91 4.75
N ILE A 253 -25.21 27.49 5.86
CA ILE A 253 -26.47 27.19 6.55
C ILE A 253 -27.67 27.50 5.64
N ALA A 254 -27.67 28.66 4.97
CA ALA A 254 -28.73 29.06 4.06
C ALA A 254 -28.83 28.18 2.79
N ALA A 255 -27.73 27.60 2.35
CA ALA A 255 -27.67 26.68 1.19
C ALA A 255 -28.05 25.23 1.52
N ALA A 256 -28.37 24.93 2.79
CA ALA A 256 -28.74 23.58 3.23
C ALA A 256 -30.11 23.17 2.66
N ARG A 257 -30.18 21.97 2.09
CA ARG A 257 -31.44 21.36 1.70
C ARG A 257 -32.17 20.77 2.93
N PRO A 258 -33.47 20.46 2.83
CA PRO A 258 -34.22 19.86 3.94
C PRO A 258 -33.61 18.60 4.53
N ASP A 259 -33.00 17.78 3.69
CA ASP A 259 -32.27 16.52 4.07
C ASP A 259 -30.93 16.77 4.76
N GLN A 260 -30.45 18.04 4.78
CA GLN A 260 -29.15 18.43 5.35
C GLN A 260 -29.30 19.27 6.64
N LYS A 261 -30.50 19.29 7.25
CA LYS A 261 -30.83 20.14 8.43
C LYS A 261 -29.91 19.88 9.62
N ASP A 262 -29.55 18.60 9.87
CA ASP A 262 -28.69 18.26 10.99
C ASP A 262 -27.25 18.78 10.76
N PHE A 263 -26.75 18.68 9.53
CA PHE A 263 -25.46 19.26 9.18
C PHE A 263 -25.46 20.80 9.28
N ALA A 264 -26.53 21.44 8.85
CA ALA A 264 -26.67 22.90 9.02
C ALA A 264 -26.69 23.34 10.51
N ASN A 265 -27.32 22.56 11.37
CA ASN A 265 -27.31 22.80 12.82
C ASN A 265 -25.89 22.63 13.39
N GLU A 266 -25.13 21.66 12.92
CA GLU A 266 -23.74 21.45 13.32
C GLU A 266 -22.85 22.61 12.84
N VAL A 267 -23.00 23.07 11.61
CA VAL A 267 -22.29 24.25 11.09
C VAL A 267 -22.55 25.46 11.96
N LYS A 268 -23.86 25.70 12.31
CA LYS A 268 -24.28 26.79 13.20
C LYS A 268 -23.61 26.69 14.57
N ARG A 269 -23.58 25.50 15.17
CA ARG A 269 -22.95 25.25 16.47
C ARG A 269 -21.44 25.53 16.43
N LEU A 270 -20.73 25.02 15.40
CA LEU A 270 -19.28 25.15 15.26
C LEU A 270 -18.80 26.57 14.90
N SER A 271 -19.68 27.41 14.32
CA SER A 271 -19.37 28.78 13.93
C SER A 271 -19.92 29.85 14.86
N ALA A 272 -20.55 29.47 15.99
CA ALA A 272 -21.22 30.39 16.90
C ALA A 272 -20.28 31.45 17.48
N ASP A 273 -19.03 31.09 17.75
CA ASP A 273 -18.02 31.96 18.39
C ASP A 273 -16.99 32.54 17.39
N TRP A 274 -17.31 32.60 16.12
CA TRP A 274 -16.40 33.10 15.06
C TRP A 274 -16.47 34.60 14.86
#